data_cc36432ef1c551a1d913c4cf40fb24b9
#
_entry.id   cc36432ef1c551a1d913c4cf40fb24b9
#
_cell.length_a   1.000
_cell.length_b   1.000
_cell.length_c   1.000
_cell.angle_alpha   90.00
_cell.angle_beta   90.00
_cell.angle_gamma   90.00
#
_symmetry.space_group_name_H-M   'P 1'
#
loop_
_entity.id
_entity.type
_entity.pdbx_description
1 polymer ?
#
loop_
_entity_poly.entity_id
_entity_poly.type
_entity_poly.pdbx_seq_one_letter_code
_entity_poly.pdbx_strand_id
1 'polypeptide(L)' 'MKLSARNILKGKVVDVKLGAVMASVKLDIGGGNKITALISVDSVKALKLQKGDKAAAIIKATEVIIGK' A
#
# COMPACT_ATOMS: atom_id res chain seq x y z
N MET A 1 7.99 15.10 1.73
CA MET A 1 8.33 13.85 2.45
C MET A 1 9.67 13.36 1.93
N LYS A 2 10.62 13.20 2.83
CA LYS A 2 11.96 12.69 2.47
C LYS A 2 12.10 11.27 3.00
N LEU A 3 12.41 10.32 2.12
CA LEU A 3 12.51 8.91 2.47
C LEU A 3 13.75 8.31 1.83
N SER A 4 14.28 7.28 2.46
CA SER A 4 15.36 6.47 1.86
C SER A 4 14.83 5.53 0.77
N ALA A 5 13.54 5.30 0.72
CA ALA A 5 12.92 4.48 -0.31
C ALA A 5 12.98 5.15 -1.67
N ARG A 6 13.22 4.35 -2.72
CA ARG A 6 13.35 4.85 -4.10
C ARG A 6 12.06 4.71 -4.90
N ASN A 7 11.14 3.84 -4.47
CA ASN A 7 9.92 3.55 -5.20
C ASN A 7 8.72 4.12 -4.46
N ILE A 8 8.07 5.11 -5.06
CA ILE A 8 6.85 5.71 -4.52
C ILE A 8 5.81 5.62 -5.62
N LEU A 9 4.78 4.80 -5.39
CA LEU A 9 3.72 4.53 -6.36
C LEU A 9 2.42 5.10 -5.83
N LYS A 10 1.97 6.19 -6.42
CA LYS A 10 0.73 6.84 -6.04
C LYS A 10 -0.46 6.09 -6.64
N GLY A 11 -1.51 5.95 -5.87
CA GLY A 11 -2.68 5.23 -6.31
C GLY A 11 -3.91 5.52 -5.47
N LYS A 12 -4.88 4.64 -5.59
CA LYS A 12 -6.16 4.75 -4.91
C LYS A 12 -6.45 3.44 -4.17
N VAL A 13 -6.89 3.56 -2.92
CA VAL A 13 -7.29 2.39 -2.15
C VAL A 13 -8.56 1.80 -2.76
N VAL A 14 -8.49 0.53 -3.17
CA VAL A 14 -9.63 -0.17 -3.76
C VAL A 14 -10.19 -1.25 -2.85
N ASP A 15 -9.43 -1.69 -1.85
CA ASP A 15 -9.91 -2.68 -0.89
C ASP A 15 -9.13 -2.58 0.41
N VAL A 16 -9.83 -2.80 1.54
CA VAL A 16 -9.23 -2.89 2.86
C VAL A 16 -9.87 -4.07 3.56
N LYS A 17 -9.08 -5.09 3.88
CA LYS A 17 -9.56 -6.26 4.63
C LYS A 17 -8.90 -6.29 5.99
N LEU A 18 -9.70 -6.22 7.04
CA LEU A 18 -9.20 -6.21 8.41
C LEU A 18 -9.17 -7.62 8.97
N GLY A 19 -8.02 -8.05 9.46
CA GLY A 19 -7.87 -9.22 10.29
C GLY A 19 -7.91 -8.84 11.77
N ALA A 20 -7.45 -9.73 12.63
CA ALA A 20 -7.39 -9.45 14.08
C ALA A 20 -6.28 -8.45 14.41
N VAL A 21 -5.10 -8.63 13.81
CA VAL A 21 -3.91 -7.80 14.06
C VAL A 21 -3.42 -7.14 12.77
N MET A 22 -3.43 -7.88 11.67
CA MET A 22 -2.97 -7.42 10.38
C MET A 22 -4.12 -7.15 9.43
N ALA A 23 -3.90 -6.25 8.50
CA ALA A 23 -4.85 -5.89 7.46
C ALA A 23 -4.19 -5.97 6.09
N SER A 24 -4.99 -6.29 5.08
CA SER A 24 -4.58 -6.26 3.68
C SER A 24 -5.16 -5.00 3.04
N VAL A 25 -4.31 -4.19 2.45
CA VAL A 25 -4.72 -2.97 1.73
C VAL A 25 -4.31 -3.10 0.28
N LYS A 26 -5.24 -2.90 -0.62
CA LYS A 26 -4.99 -2.98 -2.05
C LYS A 26 -5.08 -1.59 -2.68
N LEU A 27 -4.04 -1.21 -3.41
CA LEU A 27 -3.97 0.05 -4.15
C LEU A 27 -4.01 -0.22 -5.64
N ASP A 28 -4.83 0.52 -6.35
CA ASP A 28 -4.78 0.60 -7.80
C ASP A 28 -3.82 1.73 -8.17
N ILE A 29 -2.71 1.39 -8.82
CA ILE A 29 -1.68 2.36 -9.22
C ILE A 29 -1.75 2.72 -10.69
N GLY A 30 -2.80 2.29 -11.38
CA GLY A 30 -3.01 2.60 -12.78
C GLY A 30 -2.44 1.54 -13.73
N GLY A 31 -2.82 1.62 -14.99
CA GLY A 31 -2.34 0.70 -16.02
C GLY A 31 -2.75 -0.77 -15.80
N GLY A 32 -3.81 -1.02 -15.03
CA GLY A 32 -4.23 -2.37 -14.68
C GLY A 32 -3.40 -3.00 -13.55
N ASN A 33 -2.54 -2.23 -12.91
CA ASN A 33 -1.65 -2.73 -11.85
C ASN A 33 -2.19 -2.42 -10.47
N LYS A 34 -2.04 -3.38 -9.56
CA LYS A 34 -2.45 -3.22 -8.17
C LYS A 34 -1.33 -3.67 -7.24
N ILE A 35 -1.19 -2.97 -6.13
CA ILE A 35 -0.23 -3.29 -5.07
C ILE A 35 -1.01 -3.75 -3.87
N THR A 36 -0.61 -4.87 -3.29
CA THR A 36 -1.17 -5.37 -2.03
C THR A 36 -0.16 -5.14 -0.92
N ALA A 37 -0.60 -4.50 0.14
CA ALA A 37 0.22 -4.26 1.31
C ALA A 37 -0.40 -4.96 2.52
N LEU A 38 0.44 -5.57 3.35
CA LEU A 38 0.04 -6.08 4.65
C LEU A 38 0.57 -5.12 5.69
N ILE A 39 -0.33 -4.49 6.42
CA ILE A 39 0.02 -3.54 7.49
C ILE A 39 -0.81 -3.87 8.73
N SER A 40 -0.43 -3.33 9.87
CA SER A 40 -1.21 -3.56 11.08
C SER A 40 -2.58 -2.90 10.99
N VAL A 41 -3.56 -3.47 11.68
CA VAL A 41 -4.88 -2.87 11.82
C VAL A 41 -4.75 -1.49 12.48
N ASP A 42 -3.83 -1.35 13.44
CA ASP A 42 -3.56 -0.07 14.08
C ASP A 42 -3.08 0.99 13.08
N SER A 43 -2.25 0.60 12.10
CA SER A 43 -1.81 1.50 11.04
C SER A 43 -2.97 1.93 10.15
N VAL A 44 -3.87 1.00 9.81
CA VAL A 44 -5.08 1.34 9.04
C VAL A 44 -5.89 2.41 9.77
N LYS A 45 -6.07 2.23 11.08
CA LYS A 45 -6.83 3.17 11.90
C LYS A 45 -6.12 4.52 12.03
N ALA A 46 -4.82 4.51 12.26
CA ALA A 46 -4.03 5.74 12.40
C ALA A 46 -4.04 6.56 11.10
N LEU A 47 -3.94 5.91 9.96
CA LEU A 47 -4.00 6.55 8.65
C LEU A 47 -5.42 6.80 8.17
N LYS A 48 -6.42 6.30 8.87
CA LYS A 48 -7.84 6.40 8.50
C LYS A 48 -8.09 5.93 7.08
N LEU A 49 -7.44 4.81 6.70
CA LEU A 49 -7.55 4.27 5.35
C LEU A 49 -8.93 3.68 5.09
N GLN A 50 -9.52 4.08 3.99
CA GLN A 50 -10.77 3.51 3.51
C GLN A 50 -10.79 3.50 1.99
N LYS A 51 -11.65 2.65 1.45
CA LYS A 51 -11.83 2.51 0.01
C LYS A 51 -12.13 3.87 -0.62
N GLY A 52 -11.42 4.18 -1.70
CA GLY A 52 -11.55 5.45 -2.40
C GLY A 52 -10.49 6.48 -2.05
N ASP A 53 -9.74 6.29 -0.96
CA ASP A 53 -8.70 7.24 -0.56
C ASP A 53 -7.53 7.23 -1.54
N LYS A 54 -6.93 8.41 -1.70
CA LYS A 54 -5.63 8.52 -2.38
C LYS A 54 -4.55 8.13 -1.39
N ALA A 55 -3.63 7.27 -1.82
CA ALA A 55 -2.53 6.81 -1.00
C ALA A 55 -1.33 6.50 -1.87
N ALA A 56 -0.19 6.23 -1.24
CA ALA A 56 1.01 5.85 -1.97
C ALA A 56 1.60 4.58 -1.36
N ALA A 57 2.09 3.69 -2.22
CA ALA A 57 2.91 2.57 -1.80
C ALA A 57 4.36 3.01 -1.85
N ILE A 58 5.07 2.83 -0.75
CA ILE A 58 6.47 3.20 -0.61
C ILE A 58 7.26 1.92 -0.43
N ILE A 59 8.14 1.61 -1.38
CA ILE A 59 8.84 0.32 -1.42
C ILE A 59 10.34 0.56 -1.47
N LYS A 60 11.07 0.04 -0.49
CA LYS A 60 12.53 0.11 -0.53
C LYS A 60 13.04 -0.75 -1.69
N ALA A 61 14.07 -0.25 -2.38
CA ALA A 61 14.63 -0.94 -3.53
C ALA A 61 15.10 -2.37 -3.18
N THR A 62 15.56 -2.57 -1.95
CA THR A 62 16.01 -3.88 -1.47
C THR A 62 14.88 -4.91 -1.35
N GLU A 63 13.63 -4.46 -1.37
CA GLU A 63 12.45 -5.33 -1.22
C GLU A 63 11.80 -5.69 -2.55
N VAL A 64 12.29 -5.14 -3.64
CA VAL A 64 11.71 -5.40 -4.96
C VAL A 64 12.35 -6.65 -5.57
N ILE A 65 11.51 -7.59 -5.97
CA ILE A 65 11.91 -8.84 -6.60
C ILE A 65 11.63 -8.71 -8.10
N ILE A 66 12.56 -9.18 -8.91
CA ILE A 66 12.40 -9.16 -10.36
C ILE A 66 12.01 -10.55 -10.86
N GLY A 67 11.01 -10.60 -11.71
CA GLY A 67 10.61 -11.82 -12.40
C GLY A 67 10.70 -11.62 -13.91
N LYS A 68 10.81 -12.73 -14.65
CA LYS A 68 10.84 -12.67 -16.10
C LYS A 68 10.16 -13.90 -16.70
#